data_4e17a1a10d3e767a326793e3df6a07db
#
_entry.id   4e17a1a10d3e767a326793e3df6a07db
#
_cell.length_a   1.000
_cell.length_b   1.000
_cell.length_c   1.000
_cell.angle_alpha   90.00
_cell.angle_beta   90.00
_cell.angle_gamma   90.00
#
_symmetry.space_group_name_H-M   'P 1'
#
loop_
_entity.id
_entity.type
_entity.pdbx_description
1 polymer ?
#
loop_
_entity_poly.entity_id
_entity_poly.type
_entity_poly.pdbx_seq_one_letter_code
_entity_poly.pdbx_strand_id
1 'polypeptide(L)'
;STAALMRRLDSLTPNAFPSVQTSLFCGEPLPQDLANTWSKAAPNSLVENLYGPTEATIAITRFRLTMAECDRVGGVVPIGVPFEGQFAALCDADGRYVTACEGAEGELMVSGSQITLGYWEDSLQSEARFLTNLVGDPHGRRWYKTGDLTRYEEVTGFRFLGRIDDQVKVRGHRVELAEVEVALRQASGADLVAAVAWPVTAMGGDGIVGFICSATGTVASIRERCAALLPTYMVPRRVVLLEEMPINTSGKIDRRSLFDRLDAGDT
;
A
#
# COMPACT_ATOMS: atom_id res chain seq x y z
N SER A 1 -2.76 -9.97 -7.50
CA SER A 1 -3.88 -9.85 -8.47
C SER A 1 -4.06 -11.14 -9.29
N THR A 2 -5.24 -11.31 -9.90
CA THR A 2 -5.53 -12.44 -10.81
C THR A 2 -4.55 -12.49 -11.99
N ALA A 3 -4.21 -11.34 -12.57
CA ALA A 3 -3.25 -11.26 -13.68
C ALA A 3 -1.84 -11.72 -13.27
N ALA A 4 -1.39 -11.41 -12.05
CA ALA A 4 -0.12 -11.88 -11.55
C ALA A 4 -0.10 -13.41 -11.36
N LEU A 5 -1.22 -13.98 -10.89
CA LEU A 5 -1.36 -15.44 -10.80
C LEU A 5 -1.34 -16.09 -12.19
N MET A 6 -2.07 -15.54 -13.16
CA MET A 6 -2.08 -16.03 -14.54
C MET A 6 -0.69 -15.94 -15.20
N ARG A 7 0.08 -14.88 -14.91
CA ARG A 7 1.47 -14.77 -15.36
C ARG A 7 2.35 -15.89 -14.79
N ARG A 8 2.20 -16.21 -13.49
CA ARG A 8 2.91 -17.32 -12.86
C ARG A 8 2.58 -18.70 -13.45
N LEU A 9 1.37 -18.84 -13.99
CA LEU A 9 0.88 -20.06 -14.63
C LEU A 9 1.11 -20.05 -16.15
N ASP A 10 1.93 -19.13 -16.67
CA ASP A 10 2.21 -18.96 -18.11
C ASP A 10 0.95 -18.84 -19.00
N SER A 11 -0.16 -18.38 -18.39
CA SER A 11 -1.46 -18.28 -19.07
C SER A 11 -1.65 -16.93 -19.82
N LEU A 12 -0.71 -15.97 -19.68
CA LEU A 12 -0.76 -14.67 -20.33
C LEU A 12 -0.01 -14.68 -21.69
N THR A 13 -0.39 -15.58 -22.58
CA THR A 13 0.13 -15.56 -23.96
C THR A 13 -0.59 -14.50 -24.79
N PRO A 14 0.04 -13.93 -25.82
CA PRO A 14 -0.61 -12.97 -26.69
C PRO A 14 -1.95 -13.50 -27.23
N ASN A 15 -2.99 -12.64 -27.19
CA ASN A 15 -4.34 -12.97 -27.64
C ASN A 15 -5.04 -14.12 -26.90
N ALA A 16 -4.62 -14.41 -25.65
CA ALA A 16 -5.25 -15.46 -24.84
C ALA A 16 -6.70 -15.11 -24.44
N PHE A 17 -7.03 -13.81 -24.35
CA PHE A 17 -8.34 -13.32 -23.92
C PHE A 17 -8.94 -12.28 -24.90
N PRO A 18 -9.19 -12.65 -26.18
CA PRO A 18 -9.63 -11.69 -27.19
C PRO A 18 -11.05 -11.15 -26.97
N SER A 19 -11.84 -11.82 -26.15
CA SER A 19 -13.23 -11.42 -25.86
C SER A 19 -13.36 -10.45 -24.69
N VAL A 20 -12.28 -10.22 -23.92
CA VAL A 20 -12.31 -9.30 -22.78
C VAL A 20 -12.39 -7.86 -23.28
N GLN A 21 -13.44 -7.15 -22.87
CA GLN A 21 -13.71 -5.76 -23.28
C GLN A 21 -13.16 -4.73 -22.26
N THR A 22 -13.12 -5.10 -20.99
CA THR A 22 -12.67 -4.20 -19.90
C THR A 22 -11.92 -4.99 -18.85
N SER A 23 -10.79 -4.46 -18.43
CA SER A 23 -9.95 -5.02 -17.37
C SER A 23 -9.67 -3.94 -16.32
N LEU A 24 -10.14 -4.16 -15.11
CA LEU A 24 -9.96 -3.24 -14.00
C LEU A 24 -8.97 -3.83 -12.99
N PHE A 25 -7.91 -3.10 -12.70
CA PHE A 25 -6.92 -3.44 -11.69
C PHE A 25 -7.08 -2.51 -10.50
N CYS A 26 -7.17 -3.06 -9.30
CA CYS A 26 -7.33 -2.29 -8.07
C CYS A 26 -6.72 -3.04 -6.88
N GLY A 27 -6.41 -2.31 -5.81
CA GLY A 27 -6.03 -2.87 -4.52
C GLY A 27 -4.53 -3.06 -4.32
N GLU A 28 -3.72 -3.13 -5.37
CA GLU A 28 -2.26 -3.23 -5.32
C GLU A 28 -1.64 -2.31 -6.37
N PRO A 29 -0.37 -1.85 -6.18
CA PRO A 29 0.35 -1.19 -7.25
C PRO A 29 0.41 -2.12 -8.48
N LEU A 30 0.03 -1.61 -9.65
CA LEU A 30 0.06 -2.38 -10.90
C LEU A 30 1.43 -2.23 -11.57
N PRO A 31 2.27 -3.30 -11.61
CA PRO A 31 3.54 -3.23 -12.33
C PRO A 31 3.34 -2.99 -13.82
N GLN A 32 4.15 -2.11 -14.40
CA GLN A 32 4.05 -1.74 -15.81
C GLN A 32 4.22 -2.95 -16.75
N ASP A 33 5.17 -3.83 -16.45
CA ASP A 33 5.42 -5.04 -17.23
C ASP A 33 4.25 -6.03 -17.19
N LEU A 34 3.53 -6.11 -16.05
CA LEU A 34 2.32 -6.91 -15.94
C LEU A 34 1.18 -6.31 -16.76
N ALA A 35 0.98 -5.00 -16.69
CA ALA A 35 -0.02 -4.30 -17.50
C ALA A 35 0.23 -4.48 -19.00
N ASN A 36 1.49 -4.37 -19.43
CA ASN A 36 1.91 -4.59 -20.81
C ASN A 36 1.67 -6.03 -21.28
N THR A 37 1.99 -7.01 -20.41
CA THR A 37 1.74 -8.43 -20.71
C THR A 37 0.24 -8.70 -20.82
N TRP A 38 -0.55 -8.14 -19.91
CA TRP A 38 -2.02 -8.26 -19.94
C TRP A 38 -2.62 -7.65 -21.21
N SER A 39 -2.17 -6.45 -21.61
CA SER A 39 -2.67 -5.79 -22.83
C SER A 39 -2.41 -6.60 -24.09
N LYS A 40 -1.29 -7.35 -24.15
CA LYS A 40 -1.02 -8.28 -25.26
C LYS A 40 -1.90 -9.53 -25.20
N ALA A 41 -2.19 -10.03 -24.00
CA ALA A 41 -3.05 -11.20 -23.81
C ALA A 41 -4.53 -10.87 -24.08
N ALA A 42 -4.99 -9.65 -23.77
CA ALA A 42 -6.35 -9.15 -23.95
C ALA A 42 -6.36 -7.90 -24.87
N PRO A 43 -6.06 -8.03 -26.18
CA PRO A 43 -5.78 -6.89 -27.05
C PRO A 43 -6.97 -5.98 -27.32
N ASN A 44 -8.20 -6.46 -27.10
CA ASN A 44 -9.44 -5.69 -27.27
C ASN A 44 -9.93 -5.08 -25.94
N SER A 45 -9.19 -5.27 -24.87
CA SER A 45 -9.60 -4.80 -23.55
C SER A 45 -9.17 -3.37 -23.27
N LEU A 46 -10.11 -2.56 -22.79
CA LEU A 46 -9.80 -1.33 -22.09
C LEU A 46 -9.19 -1.67 -20.74
N VAL A 47 -7.92 -1.31 -20.52
CA VAL A 47 -7.21 -1.58 -19.25
C VAL A 47 -7.21 -0.31 -18.40
N GLU A 48 -7.74 -0.39 -17.21
CA GLU A 48 -7.77 0.71 -16.24
C GLU A 48 -7.12 0.28 -14.92
N ASN A 49 -6.24 1.14 -14.40
CA ASN A 49 -5.72 1.05 -13.04
C ASN A 49 -6.57 1.95 -12.15
N LEU A 50 -7.22 1.37 -11.16
CA LEU A 50 -8.08 2.04 -10.20
C LEU A 50 -7.37 2.13 -8.86
N TYR A 51 -7.52 3.26 -8.19
CA TYR A 51 -6.99 3.46 -6.86
C TYR A 51 -8.04 4.04 -5.93
N GLY A 52 -8.04 3.57 -4.70
CA GLY A 52 -8.77 4.12 -3.59
C GLY A 52 -8.62 3.26 -2.34
N PRO A 53 -8.63 3.88 -1.16
CA PRO A 53 -8.74 3.17 0.11
C PRO A 53 -10.18 2.74 0.37
N THR A 54 -10.39 1.89 1.37
CA THR A 54 -11.72 1.46 1.83
C THR A 54 -12.57 2.67 2.23
N GLU A 55 -11.96 3.67 2.83
CA GLU A 55 -12.59 4.92 3.29
C GLU A 55 -13.12 5.80 2.14
N ALA A 56 -12.71 5.50 0.90
CA ALA A 56 -13.20 6.13 -0.33
C ALA A 56 -14.02 5.18 -1.21
N THR A 57 -14.64 4.16 -0.61
CA THR A 57 -15.53 3.20 -1.27
C THR A 57 -14.85 2.54 -2.49
N ILE A 58 -13.79 1.77 -2.21
CA ILE A 58 -13.03 0.92 -3.16
C ILE A 58 -12.11 1.69 -4.10
N ALA A 59 -12.63 2.63 -4.90
CA ALA A 59 -11.85 3.35 -5.89
C ALA A 59 -12.36 4.78 -6.06
N ILE A 60 -11.45 5.74 -6.17
CA ILE A 60 -11.76 7.17 -6.30
C ILE A 60 -10.99 7.83 -7.45
N THR A 61 -9.90 7.22 -7.91
CA THR A 61 -9.16 7.64 -9.10
C THR A 61 -9.01 6.52 -10.11
N ARG A 62 -8.72 6.89 -11.36
CA ARG A 62 -8.42 5.94 -12.44
C ARG A 62 -7.34 6.46 -13.37
N PHE A 63 -6.58 5.53 -13.90
CA PHE A 63 -5.70 5.73 -15.05
C PHE A 63 -6.05 4.73 -16.14
N ARG A 64 -6.34 5.23 -17.33
CA ARG A 64 -6.56 4.39 -18.52
C ARG A 64 -5.25 4.18 -19.23
N LEU A 65 -4.82 2.93 -19.33
CA LEU A 65 -3.60 2.57 -20.05
C LEU A 65 -3.78 2.83 -21.55
N THR A 66 -2.91 3.63 -22.13
CA THR A 66 -2.87 3.90 -23.57
C THR A 66 -1.78 3.07 -24.24
N MET A 67 -1.84 2.92 -25.55
CA MET A 67 -0.80 2.23 -26.32
C MET A 67 0.60 2.88 -26.11
N ALA A 68 0.66 4.20 -25.98
CA ALA A 68 1.91 4.91 -25.71
C ALA A 68 2.50 4.56 -24.33
N GLU A 69 1.65 4.25 -23.35
CA GLU A 69 2.09 3.81 -22.02
C GLU A 69 2.49 2.32 -22.00
N CYS A 70 1.96 1.50 -22.89
CA CYS A 70 2.34 0.09 -23.01
C CYS A 70 3.81 -0.14 -23.40
N ASP A 71 4.48 0.87 -23.97
CA ASP A 71 5.89 0.78 -24.36
C ASP A 71 6.86 1.19 -23.24
N ARG A 72 6.36 1.69 -22.11
CA ARG A 72 7.19 1.98 -20.93
C ARG A 72 7.69 0.68 -20.30
N VAL A 73 8.94 0.70 -19.89
CA VAL A 73 9.60 -0.43 -19.21
C VAL A 73 9.85 -0.07 -17.75
N GLY A 74 9.43 -0.96 -16.87
CA GLY A 74 9.66 -0.82 -15.42
C GLY A 74 8.71 0.15 -14.72
N GLY A 75 8.77 0.14 -13.38
CA GLY A 75 7.93 0.98 -12.52
C GLY A 75 6.50 0.48 -12.33
N VAL A 76 5.65 1.40 -11.90
CA VAL A 76 4.24 1.17 -11.56
C VAL A 76 3.37 2.07 -12.43
N VAL A 77 2.27 1.54 -12.93
CA VAL A 77 1.24 2.29 -13.67
C VAL A 77 0.68 3.41 -12.77
N PRO A 78 0.50 4.65 -13.29
CA PRO A 78 -0.11 5.73 -12.53
C PRO A 78 -1.46 5.34 -11.91
N ILE A 79 -1.82 5.99 -10.82
CA ILE A 79 -3.16 5.89 -10.23
C ILE A 79 -4.14 6.90 -10.84
N GLY A 80 -3.63 7.80 -11.68
CA GLY A 80 -4.40 8.65 -12.55
C GLY A 80 -5.08 9.83 -11.87
N VAL A 81 -6.29 10.12 -12.34
CA VAL A 81 -7.09 11.30 -11.91
C VAL A 81 -8.39 10.87 -11.24
N PRO A 82 -8.98 11.73 -10.38
CA PRO A 82 -10.26 11.43 -9.75
C PRO A 82 -11.39 11.16 -10.75
N PHE A 83 -12.35 10.33 -10.35
CA PHE A 83 -13.62 10.21 -11.07
C PHE A 83 -14.37 11.54 -11.07
N GLU A 84 -15.30 11.69 -11.99
CA GLU A 84 -16.18 12.86 -12.04
C GLU A 84 -16.92 13.05 -10.71
N GLY A 85 -16.91 14.29 -10.21
CA GLY A 85 -17.49 14.62 -8.91
C GLY A 85 -16.66 14.20 -7.68
N GLN A 86 -15.51 13.58 -7.89
CA GLN A 86 -14.53 13.30 -6.84
C GLN A 86 -13.32 14.22 -6.98
N PHE A 87 -12.55 14.39 -5.91
CA PHE A 87 -11.44 15.33 -5.87
C PHE A 87 -10.21 14.67 -5.25
N ALA A 88 -9.03 15.06 -5.72
CA ALA A 88 -7.76 14.70 -5.14
C ALA A 88 -6.85 15.92 -5.06
N ALA A 89 -6.06 15.99 -4.01
CA ALA A 89 -5.08 17.04 -3.77
C ALA A 89 -3.89 16.46 -3.01
N LEU A 90 -2.85 17.25 -2.84
CA LEU A 90 -1.69 16.91 -2.03
C LEU A 90 -1.75 17.61 -0.68
N CYS A 91 -1.16 16.98 0.32
CA CYS A 91 -0.88 17.57 1.62
C CYS A 91 0.63 17.59 1.83
N ASP A 92 1.18 18.72 2.22
CA ASP A 92 2.59 18.83 2.57
C ASP A 92 2.89 18.25 3.97
N ALA A 93 4.17 18.28 4.35
CA ALA A 93 4.63 17.78 5.65
C ALA A 93 4.07 18.58 6.84
N ASP A 94 3.67 19.83 6.60
CA ASP A 94 3.06 20.70 7.62
C ASP A 94 1.53 20.53 7.72
N GLY A 95 0.96 19.62 6.92
CA GLY A 95 -0.47 19.34 6.90
C GLY A 95 -1.30 20.36 6.12
N ARG A 96 -0.69 21.12 5.18
CA ARG A 96 -1.37 22.14 4.38
C ARG A 96 -1.78 21.58 3.03
N TYR A 97 -2.86 22.12 2.50
CA TYR A 97 -3.29 21.85 1.13
C TYR A 97 -2.26 22.35 0.12
N VAL A 98 -1.91 21.48 -0.83
CA VAL A 98 -1.06 21.81 -1.99
C VAL A 98 -1.84 21.47 -3.25
N THR A 99 -1.96 22.46 -4.13
CA THR A 99 -2.56 22.24 -5.45
C THR A 99 -1.68 21.29 -6.26
N ALA A 100 -2.30 20.29 -6.86
CA ALA A 100 -1.60 19.36 -7.75
C ALA A 100 -1.12 20.12 -9.01
N CYS A 101 0.20 20.18 -9.20
CA CYS A 101 0.85 20.72 -10.38
C CYS A 101 2.04 19.82 -10.74
N GLU A 102 2.57 19.99 -11.95
CA GLU A 102 3.67 19.14 -12.45
C GLU A 102 4.82 19.00 -11.46
N GLY A 103 5.15 17.77 -11.13
CA GLY A 103 6.25 17.40 -10.22
C GLY A 103 5.95 17.60 -8.73
N ALA A 104 4.78 18.13 -8.35
CA ALA A 104 4.43 18.30 -6.94
C ALA A 104 4.30 16.94 -6.24
N GLU A 105 4.90 16.83 -5.05
CA GLU A 105 4.85 15.64 -4.20
C GLU A 105 4.18 15.95 -2.86
N GLY A 106 3.50 14.96 -2.30
CA GLY A 106 2.88 15.05 -0.98
C GLY A 106 2.02 13.85 -0.66
N GLU A 107 1.44 13.86 0.54
CA GLU A 107 0.43 12.89 0.91
C GLU A 107 -0.83 13.12 0.06
N LEU A 108 -1.31 12.07 -0.59
CA LEU A 108 -2.56 12.13 -1.33
C LEU A 108 -3.73 12.31 -0.38
N MET A 109 -4.53 13.33 -0.63
CA MET A 109 -5.83 13.53 -0.01
C MET A 109 -6.93 13.35 -1.04
N VAL A 110 -8.04 12.76 -0.63
CA VAL A 110 -9.19 12.54 -1.49
C VAL A 110 -10.47 13.08 -0.84
N SER A 111 -11.41 13.55 -1.66
CA SER A 111 -12.66 14.13 -1.23
C SER A 111 -13.77 13.83 -2.23
N GLY A 112 -15.02 13.88 -1.77
CA GLY A 112 -16.20 13.66 -2.61
C GLY A 112 -17.25 12.81 -1.91
N SER A 113 -18.28 12.44 -2.66
CA SER A 113 -19.44 11.71 -2.14
C SER A 113 -19.13 10.26 -1.73
N GLN A 114 -17.99 9.72 -2.15
CA GLN A 114 -17.56 8.35 -1.83
C GLN A 114 -16.81 8.25 -0.49
N ILE A 115 -16.46 9.38 0.15
CA ILE A 115 -15.72 9.37 1.41
C ILE A 115 -16.65 9.02 2.56
N THR A 116 -16.29 7.98 3.33
CA THR A 116 -17.02 7.58 4.53
C THR A 116 -17.07 8.68 5.59
N LEU A 117 -18.05 8.61 6.50
CA LEU A 117 -18.21 9.62 7.55
C LEU A 117 -17.14 9.58 8.63
N GLY A 118 -16.43 8.47 8.77
CA GLY A 118 -15.39 8.26 9.79
C GLY A 118 -15.28 6.80 10.16
N TYR A 119 -14.51 6.54 11.20
CA TYR A 119 -14.40 5.20 11.79
C TYR A 119 -15.45 5.01 12.88
N TRP A 120 -16.01 3.81 12.94
CA TRP A 120 -17.02 3.47 13.93
C TRP A 120 -16.44 3.53 15.35
N GLU A 121 -17.09 4.29 16.24
CA GLU A 121 -16.70 4.46 17.66
C GLU A 121 -15.23 4.88 17.89
N ASP A 122 -14.57 5.46 16.86
CA ASP A 122 -13.20 5.98 16.94
C ASP A 122 -13.14 7.42 16.42
N SER A 123 -13.53 8.36 17.29
CA SER A 123 -13.52 9.79 16.96
C SER A 123 -12.10 10.33 16.81
N LEU A 124 -11.14 9.86 17.61
CA LEU A 124 -9.76 10.32 17.57
C LEU A 124 -9.10 10.02 16.22
N GLN A 125 -9.23 8.77 15.74
CA GLN A 125 -8.70 8.40 14.44
C GLN A 125 -9.49 9.09 13.31
N SER A 126 -10.81 9.26 13.48
CA SER A 126 -11.63 9.98 12.50
C SER A 126 -11.19 11.42 12.35
N GLU A 127 -10.97 12.16 13.43
CA GLU A 127 -10.47 13.53 13.41
C GLU A 127 -9.06 13.65 12.83
N ALA A 128 -8.19 12.67 13.08
CA ALA A 128 -6.83 12.65 12.57
C ALA A 128 -6.76 12.41 11.05
N ARG A 129 -7.71 11.64 10.49
CA ARG A 129 -7.69 11.23 9.07
C ARG A 129 -8.66 12.00 8.19
N PHE A 130 -9.79 12.48 8.73
CA PHE A 130 -10.82 13.21 7.98
C PHE A 130 -10.82 14.69 8.35
N LEU A 131 -10.16 15.49 7.53
CA LEU A 131 -9.92 16.90 7.79
C LEU A 131 -11.00 17.78 7.16
N THR A 132 -11.43 18.80 7.87
CA THR A 132 -12.26 19.91 7.37
C THR A 132 -11.51 21.22 7.56
N ASN A 133 -11.81 22.22 6.73
CA ASN A 133 -11.18 23.54 6.79
C ASN A 133 -9.64 23.49 6.71
N LEU A 134 -9.13 22.67 5.80
CA LEU A 134 -7.69 22.52 5.60
C LEU A 134 -7.08 23.86 5.16
N VAL A 135 -6.00 24.27 5.80
CA VAL A 135 -5.29 25.51 5.49
C VAL A 135 -4.83 25.51 4.03
N GLY A 136 -5.25 26.50 3.26
CA GLY A 136 -4.95 26.61 1.82
C GLY A 136 -5.98 25.94 0.91
N ASP A 137 -6.97 25.20 1.42
CA ASP A 137 -8.06 24.66 0.60
C ASP A 137 -9.04 25.78 0.21
N PRO A 138 -9.16 26.13 -1.10
CA PRO A 138 -10.04 27.20 -1.56
C PRO A 138 -11.53 26.82 -1.54
N HIS A 139 -11.86 25.57 -1.28
CA HIS A 139 -13.20 25.01 -1.45
C HIS A 139 -13.87 24.57 -0.15
N GLY A 140 -13.12 24.51 0.99
CA GLY A 140 -13.64 24.07 2.28
C GLY A 140 -14.17 22.64 2.29
N ARG A 141 -13.57 21.75 1.50
CA ARG A 141 -13.99 20.36 1.39
C ARG A 141 -13.61 19.57 2.63
N ARG A 142 -14.28 18.44 2.81
CA ARG A 142 -13.85 17.40 3.74
C ARG A 142 -12.91 16.44 3.02
N TRP A 143 -11.68 16.32 3.51
CA TRP A 143 -10.61 15.53 2.93
C TRP A 143 -10.31 14.30 3.78
N TYR A 144 -10.05 13.19 3.13
CA TYR A 144 -9.48 12.00 3.74
C TYR A 144 -7.98 11.91 3.42
N LYS A 145 -7.14 11.84 4.44
CA LYS A 145 -5.70 11.62 4.34
C LYS A 145 -5.41 10.15 4.14
N THR A 146 -4.89 9.79 2.97
CA THR A 146 -4.71 8.38 2.60
C THR A 146 -3.50 7.72 3.24
N GLY A 147 -2.50 8.50 3.65
CA GLY A 147 -1.18 8.01 4.05
C GLY A 147 -0.30 7.59 2.88
N ASP A 148 -0.75 7.79 1.64
CA ASP A 148 0.00 7.44 0.44
C ASP A 148 0.77 8.66 -0.07
N LEU A 149 2.09 8.52 -0.24
CA LEU A 149 2.93 9.51 -0.90
C LEU A 149 2.75 9.42 -2.40
N THR A 150 2.48 10.54 -3.04
CA THR A 150 2.27 10.61 -4.48
C THR A 150 2.98 11.79 -5.09
N ARG A 151 3.24 11.68 -6.40
CA ARG A 151 3.66 12.78 -7.28
C ARG A 151 2.58 13.03 -8.30
N TYR A 152 2.31 14.29 -8.60
CA TYR A 152 1.40 14.68 -9.67
C TYR A 152 2.17 14.91 -10.97
N GLU A 153 1.66 14.40 -12.08
CA GLU A 153 2.12 14.59 -13.45
C GLU A 153 0.94 15.08 -14.30
N GLU A 154 1.09 16.16 -15.07
CA GLU A 154 -0.03 16.76 -15.85
C GLU A 154 -0.66 15.79 -16.83
N VAL A 155 0.14 14.91 -17.44
CA VAL A 155 -0.31 13.96 -18.46
C VAL A 155 -0.98 12.72 -17.87
N THR A 156 -0.45 12.22 -16.76
CA THR A 156 -0.84 10.91 -16.21
C THR A 156 -1.62 11.00 -14.89
N GLY A 157 -1.73 12.20 -14.32
CA GLY A 157 -2.34 12.40 -13.02
C GLY A 157 -1.39 11.97 -11.88
N PHE A 158 -1.94 11.43 -10.82
CA PHE A 158 -1.17 11.02 -9.65
C PHE A 158 -0.43 9.69 -9.89
N ARG A 159 0.81 9.65 -9.42
CA ARG A 159 1.66 8.46 -9.39
C ARG A 159 1.98 8.09 -7.95
N PHE A 160 1.74 6.85 -7.58
CA PHE A 160 2.06 6.32 -6.27
C PHE A 160 3.57 6.15 -6.11
N LEU A 161 4.12 6.70 -5.03
CA LEU A 161 5.55 6.61 -4.68
C LEU A 161 5.82 5.68 -3.50
N GLY A 162 4.82 5.46 -2.64
CA GLY A 162 4.94 4.64 -1.45
C GLY A 162 4.00 5.09 -0.34
N ARG A 163 4.26 4.62 0.87
CA ARG A 163 3.54 5.03 2.08
C ARG A 163 4.38 5.97 2.91
N ILE A 164 3.75 6.93 3.60
CA ILE A 164 4.38 7.79 4.61
C ILE A 164 4.33 7.18 6.01
N ASP A 165 3.52 6.15 6.20
CA ASP A 165 3.37 5.40 7.45
C ASP A 165 3.88 3.94 7.28
N ASP A 166 3.85 3.19 8.38
CA ASP A 166 4.29 1.79 8.43
C ASP A 166 3.27 0.78 7.87
N GLN A 167 2.19 1.26 7.27
CA GLN A 167 1.19 0.42 6.66
C GLN A 167 1.72 -0.25 5.39
N VAL A 168 1.44 -1.52 5.22
CA VAL A 168 1.90 -2.31 4.08
C VAL A 168 0.73 -3.03 3.40
N LYS A 169 0.91 -3.40 2.15
CA LYS A 169 0.04 -4.36 1.48
C LYS A 169 0.72 -5.72 1.50
N VAL A 170 0.04 -6.72 2.06
CA VAL A 170 0.50 -8.10 2.12
C VAL A 170 -0.51 -8.97 1.38
N ARG A 171 -0.16 -9.45 0.20
CA ARG A 171 -1.04 -10.25 -0.67
C ARG A 171 -2.39 -9.60 -0.93
N GLY A 172 -2.41 -8.29 -1.14
CA GLY A 172 -3.62 -7.52 -1.37
C GLY A 172 -4.36 -7.06 -0.12
N HIS A 173 -4.00 -7.56 1.05
CA HIS A 173 -4.56 -7.12 2.33
C HIS A 173 -3.80 -5.89 2.85
N ARG A 174 -4.54 -4.89 3.29
CA ARG A 174 -4.00 -3.72 3.99
C ARG A 174 -3.68 -4.12 5.43
N VAL A 175 -2.41 -4.00 5.82
CA VAL A 175 -1.90 -4.45 7.12
C VAL A 175 -1.23 -3.29 7.84
N GLU A 176 -1.66 -3.03 9.06
CA GLU A 176 -0.98 -2.17 10.00
C GLU A 176 0.11 -2.98 10.71
N LEU A 177 1.39 -2.73 10.41
CA LEU A 177 2.48 -3.44 11.07
C LEU A 177 2.49 -3.23 12.58
N ALA A 178 2.02 -2.08 13.05
CA ALA A 178 1.87 -1.81 14.48
C ALA A 178 0.94 -2.80 15.20
N GLU A 179 -0.15 -3.24 14.54
CA GLU A 179 -1.06 -4.26 15.09
C GLU A 179 -0.36 -5.62 15.22
N VAL A 180 0.44 -5.99 14.22
CA VAL A 180 1.27 -7.20 14.27
C VAL A 180 2.31 -7.12 15.39
N GLU A 181 2.92 -5.95 15.59
CA GLU A 181 3.88 -5.72 16.68
C GLU A 181 3.23 -5.80 18.06
N VAL A 182 2.00 -5.32 18.23
CA VAL A 182 1.22 -5.51 19.48
C VAL A 182 1.01 -6.99 19.75
N ALA A 183 0.59 -7.76 18.77
CA ALA A 183 0.41 -9.20 18.92
C ALA A 183 1.73 -9.93 19.21
N LEU A 184 2.83 -9.53 18.57
CA LEU A 184 4.17 -10.07 18.87
C LEU A 184 4.60 -9.80 20.32
N ARG A 185 4.38 -8.58 20.84
CA ARG A 185 4.66 -8.24 22.25
C ARG A 185 3.86 -9.14 23.20
N GLN A 186 2.55 -9.24 22.98
CA GLN A 186 1.68 -10.10 23.80
C GLN A 186 2.08 -11.57 23.72
N ALA A 187 2.44 -12.05 22.53
CA ALA A 187 2.80 -13.45 22.32
C ALA A 187 4.18 -13.83 22.87
N SER A 188 5.14 -12.89 22.88
CA SER A 188 6.53 -13.17 23.25
C SER A 188 6.89 -12.70 24.68
N GLY A 189 6.13 -11.76 25.25
CA GLY A 189 6.47 -11.06 26.48
C GLY A 189 7.65 -10.10 26.34
N ALA A 190 8.08 -9.80 25.12
CA ALA A 190 9.20 -8.91 24.84
C ALA A 190 8.73 -7.48 24.59
N ASP A 191 9.50 -6.49 25.07
CA ASP A 191 9.21 -5.06 24.81
C ASP A 191 9.67 -4.62 23.43
N LEU A 192 10.83 -5.12 22.97
CA LEU A 192 11.44 -4.76 21.70
C LEU A 192 11.05 -5.76 20.62
N VAL A 193 10.08 -5.37 19.81
CA VAL A 193 9.63 -6.14 18.64
C VAL A 193 9.51 -5.22 17.43
N ALA A 194 9.68 -5.80 16.25
CA ALA A 194 9.41 -5.14 14.97
C ALA A 194 8.75 -6.11 14.02
N ALA A 195 7.97 -5.57 13.10
CA ALA A 195 7.41 -6.32 11.98
C ALA A 195 7.81 -5.65 10.66
N VAL A 196 8.09 -6.46 9.64
CA VAL A 196 8.34 -5.98 8.28
C VAL A 196 7.62 -6.89 7.29
N ALA A 197 7.15 -6.30 6.19
CA ALA A 197 6.61 -7.07 5.07
C ALA A 197 7.79 -7.59 4.22
N TRP A 198 7.93 -8.90 4.04
CA TRP A 198 9.03 -9.50 3.27
C TRP A 198 8.63 -10.86 2.67
N PRO A 199 9.19 -11.25 1.50
CA PRO A 199 9.91 -10.38 0.57
C PRO A 199 9.01 -9.30 -0.04
N VAL A 200 9.61 -8.15 -0.36
CA VAL A 200 8.89 -7.04 -1.01
C VAL A 200 8.95 -7.24 -2.52
N THR A 201 7.82 -7.14 -3.16
CA THR A 201 7.66 -7.18 -4.62
C THR A 201 7.06 -5.87 -5.11
N ALA A 202 7.01 -5.66 -6.43
CA ALA A 202 6.31 -4.50 -7.01
C ALA A 202 4.82 -4.42 -6.64
N MET A 203 4.22 -5.52 -6.14
CA MET A 203 2.83 -5.61 -5.71
C MET A 203 2.64 -5.55 -4.18
N GLY A 204 3.72 -5.32 -3.42
CA GLY A 204 3.71 -5.33 -1.96
C GLY A 204 4.44 -6.54 -1.36
N GLY A 205 4.23 -6.79 -0.07
CA GLY A 205 4.84 -7.90 0.65
C GLY A 205 4.17 -9.25 0.36
N ASP A 206 4.96 -10.31 0.27
CA ASP A 206 4.41 -11.68 0.16
C ASP A 206 4.10 -12.29 1.53
N GLY A 207 4.63 -11.73 2.61
CA GLY A 207 4.36 -12.15 3.98
C GLY A 207 4.87 -11.13 4.99
N ILE A 208 4.83 -11.49 6.26
CA ILE A 208 5.32 -10.68 7.37
C ILE A 208 6.42 -11.47 8.10
N VAL A 209 7.49 -10.79 8.45
CA VAL A 209 8.54 -11.29 9.34
C VAL A 209 8.52 -10.47 10.62
N GLY A 210 8.41 -11.15 11.75
CA GLY A 210 8.52 -10.55 13.07
C GLY A 210 9.93 -10.68 13.61
N PHE A 211 10.46 -9.62 14.21
CA PHE A 211 11.75 -9.60 14.91
C PHE A 211 11.50 -9.33 16.39
N ILE A 212 12.18 -10.05 17.26
CA ILE A 212 11.97 -10.01 18.70
C ILE A 212 13.31 -10.07 19.43
N CYS A 213 13.52 -9.17 20.40
CA CYS A 213 14.62 -9.26 21.36
C CYS A 213 14.11 -9.77 22.69
N SER A 214 14.88 -10.66 23.34
CA SER A 214 14.59 -11.16 24.71
C SER A 214 13.21 -11.84 24.83
N ALA A 215 12.85 -12.67 23.85
CA ALA A 215 11.59 -13.40 23.85
C ALA A 215 11.50 -14.45 24.95
N THR A 216 10.31 -14.63 25.51
CA THR A 216 9.97 -15.77 26.36
C THR A 216 9.25 -16.83 25.52
N GLY A 217 9.76 -18.07 25.53
CA GLY A 217 9.19 -19.19 24.76
C GLY A 217 9.89 -19.47 23.44
N THR A 218 9.35 -20.42 22.70
CA THR A 218 9.90 -20.84 21.39
C THR A 218 9.25 -20.05 20.26
N VAL A 219 9.93 -19.94 19.11
CA VAL A 219 9.38 -19.34 17.89
C VAL A 219 8.03 -19.97 17.51
N ALA A 220 7.90 -21.30 17.65
CA ALA A 220 6.65 -22.00 17.35
C ALA A 220 5.50 -21.56 18.27
N SER A 221 5.74 -21.48 19.58
CA SER A 221 4.72 -21.05 20.55
C SER A 221 4.33 -19.58 20.40
N ILE A 222 5.27 -18.72 20.01
CA ILE A 222 4.99 -17.30 19.71
C ILE A 222 4.10 -17.19 18.47
N ARG A 223 4.41 -17.89 17.40
CA ARG A 223 3.59 -17.90 16.17
C ARG A 223 2.18 -18.42 16.41
N GLU A 224 2.03 -19.48 17.21
CA GLU A 224 0.73 -20.04 17.58
C GLU A 224 -0.11 -19.01 18.34
N ARG A 225 0.49 -18.30 19.31
CA ARG A 225 -0.19 -17.23 20.05
C ARG A 225 -0.55 -16.04 19.15
N CYS A 226 0.33 -15.65 18.23
CA CYS A 226 0.00 -14.63 17.22
C CYS A 226 -1.19 -15.07 16.34
N ALA A 227 -1.26 -16.35 15.95
CA ALA A 227 -2.37 -16.87 15.16
C ALA A 227 -3.72 -16.87 15.90
N ALA A 228 -3.70 -16.87 17.23
CA ALA A 228 -4.92 -16.70 18.04
C ALA A 228 -5.36 -15.23 18.16
N LEU A 229 -4.46 -14.27 17.91
CA LEU A 229 -4.70 -12.83 18.08
C LEU A 229 -4.95 -12.11 16.75
N LEU A 230 -4.45 -12.65 15.63
CA LEU A 230 -4.42 -11.97 14.34
C LEU A 230 -5.17 -12.76 13.27
N PRO A 231 -5.76 -12.06 12.29
CA PRO A 231 -6.19 -12.69 11.05
C PRO A 231 -5.05 -13.44 10.36
N THR A 232 -5.35 -14.53 9.69
CA THR A 232 -4.35 -15.44 9.10
C THR A 232 -3.34 -14.73 8.17
N TYR A 233 -3.78 -13.72 7.42
CA TYR A 233 -2.91 -12.96 6.51
C TYR A 233 -1.94 -11.99 7.23
N MET A 234 -2.19 -11.69 8.52
CA MET A 234 -1.34 -10.84 9.37
C MET A 234 -0.37 -11.65 10.24
N VAL A 235 -0.58 -12.96 10.37
CA VAL A 235 0.29 -13.81 11.19
C VAL A 235 1.70 -13.87 10.57
N PRO A 236 2.76 -13.56 11.33
CA PRO A 236 4.12 -13.63 10.82
C PRO A 236 4.46 -15.02 10.31
N ARG A 237 4.90 -15.12 9.06
CA ARG A 237 5.36 -16.38 8.46
C ARG A 237 6.65 -16.86 9.10
N ARG A 238 7.48 -15.92 9.54
CA ARG A 238 8.76 -16.14 10.18
C ARG A 238 8.88 -15.22 11.38
N VAL A 239 9.44 -15.74 12.45
CA VAL A 239 9.86 -14.97 13.63
C VAL A 239 11.36 -15.16 13.79
N VAL A 240 12.09 -14.07 13.91
CA VAL A 240 13.54 -14.02 14.08
C VAL A 240 13.82 -13.49 15.47
N LEU A 241 14.62 -14.24 16.22
CA LEU A 241 15.10 -13.79 17.54
C LEU A 241 16.42 -13.07 17.35
N LEU A 242 16.50 -11.85 17.84
CA LEU A 242 17.70 -11.01 17.79
C LEU A 242 18.29 -10.85 19.19
N GLU A 243 19.61 -10.80 19.28
CA GLU A 243 20.30 -10.39 20.50
C GLU A 243 20.11 -8.88 20.75
N GLU A 244 20.16 -8.08 19.68
CA GLU A 244 20.01 -6.64 19.74
C GLU A 244 19.16 -6.13 18.54
N MET A 245 18.21 -5.23 18.86
CA MET A 245 17.36 -4.59 17.83
C MET A 245 18.13 -3.41 17.22
N PRO A 246 18.26 -3.35 15.88
CA PRO A 246 18.90 -2.21 15.25
C PRO A 246 18.09 -0.93 15.47
N ILE A 247 18.77 0.12 15.92
CA ILE A 247 18.20 1.43 16.23
C ILE A 247 18.85 2.48 15.34
N ASN A 248 18.05 3.35 14.73
CA ASN A 248 18.53 4.45 13.94
C ASN A 248 19.03 5.63 14.79
N THR A 249 19.62 6.64 14.15
CA THR A 249 20.17 7.84 14.82
C THR A 249 19.13 8.65 15.62
N SER A 250 17.84 8.46 15.33
CA SER A 250 16.72 9.10 16.05
C SER A 250 16.18 8.26 17.21
N GLY A 251 16.84 7.15 17.57
CA GLY A 251 16.42 6.26 18.66
C GLY A 251 15.21 5.36 18.32
N LYS A 252 14.82 5.28 17.04
CA LYS A 252 13.74 4.40 16.56
C LYS A 252 14.31 3.12 15.96
N ILE A 253 13.51 2.05 15.92
CA ILE A 253 13.89 0.78 15.27
C ILE A 253 14.23 1.07 13.79
N ASP A 254 15.40 0.62 13.37
CA ASP A 254 15.87 0.72 11.98
C ASP A 254 15.34 -0.47 11.16
N ARG A 255 14.14 -0.31 10.63
CA ARG A 255 13.52 -1.34 9.78
C ARG A 255 14.32 -1.60 8.50
N ARG A 256 15.07 -0.61 8.00
CA ARG A 256 15.91 -0.81 6.82
C ARG A 256 17.02 -1.82 7.08
N SER A 257 17.71 -1.70 8.20
CA SER A 257 18.70 -2.69 8.64
C SER A 257 18.08 -4.10 8.80
N LEU A 258 16.80 -4.20 9.22
CA LEU A 258 16.09 -5.48 9.30
C LEU A 258 15.81 -6.07 7.90
N PHE A 259 15.46 -5.24 6.92
CA PHE A 259 15.33 -5.68 5.52
C PHE A 259 16.64 -6.18 4.96
N ASP A 260 17.73 -5.42 5.13
CA ASP A 260 19.07 -5.77 4.62
C ASP A 260 19.54 -7.12 5.18
N ARG A 261 19.25 -7.43 6.45
CA ARG A 261 19.53 -8.75 7.06
C ARG A 261 18.73 -9.87 6.40
N LEU A 262 17.45 -9.66 6.09
CA LEU A 262 16.62 -10.65 5.41
C LEU A 262 17.12 -10.93 3.99
N ASP A 263 17.54 -9.91 3.27
CA ASP A 263 18.07 -10.02 1.91
C ASP A 263 19.45 -10.70 1.90
N ALA A 264 20.26 -10.47 2.94
CA ALA A 264 21.55 -11.14 3.12
C ALA A 264 21.43 -12.61 3.57
N GLY A 265 20.24 -13.04 4.03
CA GLY A 265 20.04 -14.35 4.62
C GLY A 265 20.57 -14.52 6.05
N ASP A 266 20.90 -13.42 6.71
CA ASP A 266 21.48 -13.33 8.06
C ASP A 266 20.38 -13.38 9.16
N THR A 267 19.57 -14.46 9.19
CA THR A 267 18.44 -14.55 10.15
C THR A 267 18.11 -15.99 10.52
#